data_b6b030b4fd52f789ae93f3ee6ea29f32
#
_entry.id   b6b030b4fd52f789ae93f3ee6ea29f32
#
_cell.length_a   1.000
_cell.length_b   1.000
_cell.length_c   1.000
_cell.angle_alpha   90.00
_cell.angle_beta   90.00
_cell.angle_gamma   90.00
#
_symmetry.space_group_name_H-M   'P 1'
#
loop_
_entity.id
_entity.type
_entity.pdbx_description
1 polymer ?
#
loop_
_entity_poly.entity_id
_entity_poly.type
_entity_poly.pdbx_seq_one_letter_code
_entity_poly.pdbx_strand_id
1 'polypeptide(L)'
;MTDVTKRDAAVEGAPVDGCADAGTGAQAAASAGKSVAAMVARAGDAPVVQIRGLHKAYGGNEVLRGIDLDVHRGEVVVVLGPSGSGKSTMLRCVNLLETPTAGSIVVEGVDITGKGVDINKVRSTLGMVFQQFNLFPHLSAKKNVMIAQQKVLKRSREEAERIAVEELGKVGLADRVDFMPSQLSGGQQQRVAIARALAMNPHVMLFDEATSALDPELVRDVLGVMRDLAREGMTMIVVTHEMQFARDVADRVVFMDGGVIVEQGTPEQVFDHPQSERTKDFLGHIS
;
A
#
# COMPACT_ATOMS: atom_id res chain seq x y z
N MET A 1 58.19 12.16 -56.64
CA MET A 1 58.93 13.33 -56.10
C MET A 1 58.48 13.44 -54.69
N THR A 2 59.25 12.84 -53.85
CA THR A 2 60.14 13.40 -52.83
C THR A 2 59.35 13.96 -51.66
N ASP A 3 59.52 13.66 -50.46
CA ASP A 3 60.61 13.04 -49.66
C ASP A 3 60.18 13.28 -48.19
N VAL A 4 60.16 12.25 -47.39
CA VAL A 4 61.02 11.96 -46.23
C VAL A 4 61.18 13.08 -45.18
N THR A 5 60.85 12.86 -43.96
CA THR A 5 61.65 12.57 -42.74
C THR A 5 60.87 12.87 -41.48
N LYS A 6 60.67 11.86 -40.63
CA LYS A 6 61.41 11.44 -39.44
C LYS A 6 61.57 12.50 -38.34
N ARG A 7 61.06 12.20 -37.15
CA ARG A 7 61.72 11.88 -35.87
C ARG A 7 60.77 12.14 -34.70
N ASP A 8 60.48 11.11 -33.98
CA ASP A 8 61.00 10.60 -32.69
C ASP A 8 60.76 11.51 -31.48
N ALA A 9 60.06 10.97 -30.60
CA ALA A 9 60.41 10.51 -29.24
C ALA A 9 59.66 11.09 -28.06
N ALA A 10 59.45 10.19 -27.15
CA ALA A 10 59.26 10.22 -25.69
C ALA A 10 57.82 10.46 -25.18
N VAL A 11 57.16 9.41 -24.71
CA VAL A 11 57.19 8.72 -23.39
C VAL A 11 57.04 9.68 -22.20
N GLU A 12 55.89 9.58 -21.58
CA GLU A 12 55.62 9.63 -20.12
C GLU A 12 54.13 9.75 -19.98
N GLY A 13 53.41 8.76 -19.47
CA GLY A 13 53.38 8.42 -18.06
C GLY A 13 51.99 8.77 -17.58
N ALA A 14 51.08 7.77 -17.56
CA ALA A 14 49.75 7.86 -16.96
C ALA A 14 49.81 8.14 -15.45
N PRO A 15 48.71 8.59 -14.85
CA PRO A 15 48.07 7.67 -13.92
C PRO A 15 46.59 7.46 -14.22
N VAL A 16 46.21 6.23 -14.11
CA VAL A 16 44.82 5.73 -14.01
C VAL A 16 44.33 6.08 -12.63
N ASP A 17 43.39 6.98 -12.53
CA ASP A 17 42.59 7.12 -11.32
C ASP A 17 41.27 6.37 -11.53
N GLY A 18 41.24 5.20 -10.88
CA GLY A 18 40.02 4.44 -10.66
C GLY A 18 39.14 5.17 -9.68
N CYS A 19 38.01 5.67 -10.14
CA CYS A 19 36.93 6.08 -9.25
C CYS A 19 35.99 4.89 -9.12
N ALA A 20 36.17 4.15 -8.03
CA ALA A 20 35.30 3.07 -7.63
C ALA A 20 33.93 3.65 -7.22
N ASP A 21 32.93 3.12 -7.84
CA ASP A 21 31.51 3.34 -7.55
C ASP A 21 31.17 2.70 -6.20
N ALA A 22 31.26 3.46 -5.11
CA ALA A 22 30.99 3.03 -3.73
C ALA A 22 29.65 3.60 -3.20
N GLY A 23 28.73 4.02 -4.10
CA GLY A 23 27.52 4.72 -3.71
C GLY A 23 26.27 3.86 -3.49
N THR A 24 26.16 2.68 -4.12
CA THR A 24 24.93 1.88 -4.13
C THR A 24 24.78 0.93 -2.94
N GLY A 25 25.89 0.47 -2.35
CA GLY A 25 25.85 -0.46 -1.21
C GLY A 25 25.46 0.19 0.13
N ALA A 26 25.79 1.47 0.31
CA ALA A 26 25.54 2.17 1.58
C ALA A 26 24.06 2.60 1.75
N GLN A 27 23.35 2.86 0.66
CA GLN A 27 21.93 3.22 0.74
C GLN A 27 21.02 2.01 0.99
N ALA A 28 21.34 0.84 0.43
CA ALA A 28 20.62 -0.40 0.68
C ALA A 28 20.80 -0.90 2.13
N ALA A 29 22.02 -0.83 2.65
CA ALA A 29 22.30 -1.20 4.05
C ALA A 29 21.67 -0.23 5.07
N ALA A 30 21.55 1.06 4.73
CA ALA A 30 20.91 2.06 5.59
C ALA A 30 19.38 1.90 5.63
N SER A 31 18.75 1.42 4.55
CA SER A 31 17.31 1.14 4.52
C SER A 31 16.95 -0.13 5.29
N ALA A 32 17.74 -1.19 5.16
CA ALA A 32 17.56 -2.45 5.91
C ALA A 32 17.72 -2.24 7.42
N GLY A 33 18.73 -1.46 7.83
CA GLY A 33 18.95 -1.15 9.24
C GLY A 33 17.84 -0.32 9.88
N LYS A 34 17.19 0.57 9.12
CA LYS A 34 16.04 1.33 9.59
C LYS A 34 14.79 0.46 9.75
N SER A 35 14.59 -0.52 8.86
CA SER A 35 13.44 -1.45 8.91
C SER A 35 13.47 -2.31 10.19
N VAL A 36 14.61 -2.94 10.51
CA VAL A 36 14.73 -3.80 11.69
C VAL A 36 14.62 -3.00 12.98
N ALA A 37 15.27 -1.83 13.08
CA ALA A 37 15.16 -0.96 14.25
C ALA A 37 13.75 -0.41 14.44
N ALA A 38 13.03 -0.10 13.34
CA ALA A 38 11.63 0.32 13.38
C ALA A 38 10.69 -0.81 13.81
N MET A 39 10.92 -2.06 13.37
CA MET A 39 10.14 -3.23 13.84
C MET A 39 10.32 -3.48 15.34
N VAL A 40 11.55 -3.39 15.85
CA VAL A 40 11.83 -3.58 17.28
C VAL A 40 11.24 -2.44 18.12
N ALA A 41 11.28 -1.19 17.63
CA ALA A 41 10.68 -0.05 18.34
C ALA A 41 9.14 -0.12 18.32
N ARG A 42 8.52 -0.61 17.25
CA ARG A 42 7.06 -0.76 17.11
C ARG A 42 6.49 -1.91 17.94
N ALA A 43 7.29 -2.93 18.26
CA ALA A 43 6.85 -4.08 19.08
C ALA A 43 6.49 -3.71 20.54
N GLY A 44 6.86 -2.50 21.01
CA GLY A 44 6.51 -1.97 22.34
C GLY A 44 5.23 -1.15 22.37
N ASP A 45 4.70 -0.70 21.21
CA ASP A 45 3.49 0.11 21.11
C ASP A 45 2.26 -0.77 20.81
N ALA A 46 1.11 -0.41 21.38
CA ALA A 46 -0.14 -1.10 21.10
C ALA A 46 -0.47 -0.99 19.59
N PRO A 47 -0.81 -2.12 18.93
CA PRO A 47 -1.16 -2.10 17.51
C PRO A 47 -2.42 -1.27 17.24
N VAL A 48 -2.45 -0.58 16.11
CA VAL A 48 -3.62 0.22 15.68
C VAL A 48 -4.72 -0.66 15.08
N VAL A 49 -4.36 -1.83 14.52
CA VAL A 49 -5.31 -2.87 14.10
C VAL A 49 -4.88 -4.18 14.73
N GLN A 50 -5.80 -4.86 15.42
CA GLN A 50 -5.62 -6.21 15.94
C GLN A 50 -6.71 -7.12 15.40
N ILE A 51 -6.33 -8.23 14.83
CA ILE A 51 -7.23 -9.27 14.36
C ILE A 51 -6.92 -10.52 15.18
N ARG A 52 -7.95 -11.15 15.79
CA ARG A 52 -7.80 -12.35 16.59
C ARG A 52 -8.82 -13.41 16.21
N GLY A 53 -8.30 -14.58 15.79
CA GLY A 53 -9.11 -15.74 15.44
C GLY A 53 -10.20 -15.41 14.43
N LEU A 54 -9.90 -14.62 13.40
CA LEU A 54 -10.90 -14.12 12.47
C LEU A 54 -11.37 -15.23 11.55
N HIS A 55 -12.66 -15.53 11.60
CA HIS A 55 -13.34 -16.47 10.71
C HIS A 55 -14.39 -15.76 9.87
N LYS A 56 -14.52 -16.17 8.63
CA LYS A 56 -15.60 -15.75 7.73
C LYS A 56 -16.06 -16.90 6.87
N ALA A 57 -17.36 -17.19 6.96
CA ALA A 57 -18.01 -18.16 6.10
C ALA A 57 -19.15 -17.52 5.31
N TYR A 58 -19.36 -17.97 4.09
CA TYR A 58 -20.48 -17.68 3.23
C TYR A 58 -21.28 -18.97 3.01
N GLY A 59 -22.40 -19.10 3.72
CA GLY A 59 -23.12 -20.38 3.77
C GLY A 59 -22.23 -21.48 4.38
N GLY A 60 -21.98 -22.55 3.62
CA GLY A 60 -21.12 -23.66 4.03
C GLY A 60 -19.64 -23.52 3.69
N ASN A 61 -19.26 -22.45 2.96
CA ASN A 61 -17.88 -22.25 2.52
C ASN A 61 -17.14 -21.29 3.47
N GLU A 62 -16.16 -21.81 4.23
CA GLU A 62 -15.32 -21.01 5.11
C GLU A 62 -14.13 -20.44 4.33
N VAL A 63 -14.12 -19.10 4.22
CA VAL A 63 -13.12 -18.33 3.46
C VAL A 63 -11.98 -17.87 4.34
N LEU A 64 -12.24 -17.49 5.61
CA LEU A 64 -11.21 -17.16 6.60
C LEU A 64 -11.30 -18.16 7.74
N ARG A 65 -10.15 -18.68 8.15
CA ARG A 65 -10.04 -19.85 9.05
C ARG A 65 -9.12 -19.55 10.23
N GLY A 66 -9.43 -18.52 11.01
CA GLY A 66 -8.65 -18.15 12.20
C GLY A 66 -7.45 -17.29 11.87
N ILE A 67 -7.65 -16.11 11.27
CA ILE A 67 -6.59 -15.15 11.01
C ILE A 67 -6.25 -14.38 12.29
N ASP A 68 -4.95 -14.33 12.60
CA ASP A 68 -4.37 -13.47 13.63
C ASP A 68 -3.38 -12.50 12.99
N LEU A 69 -3.58 -11.19 13.17
CA LEU A 69 -2.73 -10.16 12.59
C LEU A 69 -2.74 -8.92 13.46
N ASP A 70 -1.56 -8.40 13.76
CA ASP A 70 -1.36 -7.08 14.36
C ASP A 70 -0.77 -6.13 13.33
N VAL A 71 -1.19 -4.87 13.35
CA VAL A 71 -0.61 -3.80 12.52
C VAL A 71 -0.29 -2.62 13.41
N HIS A 72 0.95 -2.16 13.37
CA HIS A 72 1.43 -1.06 14.18
C HIS A 72 1.36 0.29 13.44
N ARG A 73 1.39 1.38 14.18
CA ARG A 73 1.33 2.73 13.61
C ARG A 73 2.53 2.99 12.68
N GLY A 74 2.25 3.52 11.49
CA GLY A 74 3.25 3.78 10.45
C GLY A 74 3.82 2.50 9.81
N GLU A 75 3.24 1.32 10.08
CA GLU A 75 3.65 0.06 9.46
C GLU A 75 2.93 -0.13 8.12
N VAL A 76 3.67 -0.58 7.11
CA VAL A 76 3.14 -1.03 5.82
C VAL A 76 3.15 -2.55 5.78
N VAL A 77 1.96 -3.14 5.91
CA VAL A 77 1.76 -4.59 5.79
C VAL A 77 1.24 -4.90 4.40
N VAL A 78 2.00 -5.68 3.63
CA VAL A 78 1.57 -6.15 2.32
C VAL A 78 1.08 -7.59 2.42
N VAL A 79 -0.12 -7.85 1.90
CA VAL A 79 -0.77 -9.17 1.92
C VAL A 79 -0.76 -9.76 0.52
N LEU A 80 -0.09 -10.89 0.37
CA LEU A 80 0.08 -11.64 -0.87
C LEU A 80 -0.62 -13.00 -0.80
N GLY A 81 -0.80 -13.65 -1.95
CA GLY A 81 -1.32 -15.00 -2.05
C GLY A 81 -2.18 -15.21 -3.30
N PRO A 82 -2.54 -16.45 -3.61
CA PRO A 82 -3.35 -16.79 -4.78
C PRO A 82 -4.75 -16.16 -4.73
N SER A 83 -5.39 -16.06 -5.89
CA SER A 83 -6.79 -15.63 -5.97
C SER A 83 -7.67 -16.59 -5.16
N GLY A 84 -8.64 -16.04 -4.42
CA GLY A 84 -9.53 -16.83 -3.56
C GLY A 84 -8.94 -17.21 -2.19
N SER A 85 -7.70 -16.82 -1.84
CA SER A 85 -7.12 -17.11 -0.52
C SER A 85 -7.72 -16.32 0.66
N GLY A 86 -8.65 -15.39 0.41
CA GLY A 86 -9.35 -14.64 1.46
C GLY A 86 -8.83 -13.24 1.73
N LYS A 87 -7.78 -12.75 1.04
CA LYS A 87 -7.14 -11.43 1.26
C LYS A 87 -8.12 -10.26 1.29
N SER A 88 -8.90 -10.09 0.22
CA SER A 88 -9.92 -9.03 0.13
C SER A 88 -11.02 -9.18 1.17
N THR A 89 -11.40 -10.42 1.51
CA THR A 89 -12.39 -10.71 2.56
C THR A 89 -11.87 -10.28 3.93
N MET A 90 -10.60 -10.61 4.25
CA MET A 90 -9.94 -10.15 5.47
C MET A 90 -9.92 -8.62 5.54
N LEU A 91 -9.49 -7.96 4.47
CA LEU A 91 -9.43 -6.50 4.41
C LEU A 91 -10.82 -5.84 4.59
N ARG A 92 -11.86 -6.42 3.99
CA ARG A 92 -13.24 -5.95 4.14
C ARG A 92 -13.82 -6.24 5.53
N CYS A 93 -13.32 -7.22 6.26
CA CYS A 93 -13.67 -7.41 7.67
C CYS A 93 -13.08 -6.31 8.55
N VAL A 94 -11.88 -5.80 8.24
CA VAL A 94 -11.22 -4.73 9.03
C VAL A 94 -12.05 -3.45 9.11
N ASN A 95 -12.83 -3.13 8.07
CA ASN A 95 -13.75 -1.98 8.10
C ASN A 95 -15.22 -2.38 8.21
N LEU A 96 -15.50 -3.65 8.52
CA LEU A 96 -16.84 -4.24 8.63
C LEU A 96 -17.73 -4.03 7.38
N LEU A 97 -17.17 -3.95 6.19
CA LEU A 97 -17.94 -4.15 4.95
C LEU A 97 -18.40 -5.61 4.85
N GLU A 98 -17.60 -6.53 5.41
CA GLU A 98 -17.97 -7.91 5.66
C GLU A 98 -18.01 -8.18 7.16
N THR A 99 -19.12 -8.70 7.67
CA THR A 99 -19.22 -9.08 9.08
C THR A 99 -18.53 -10.41 9.29
N PRO A 100 -17.57 -10.52 10.22
CA PRO A 100 -16.96 -11.80 10.61
C PRO A 100 -18.00 -12.81 11.10
N THR A 101 -17.73 -14.09 10.91
CA THR A 101 -18.54 -15.18 11.49
C THR A 101 -18.12 -15.46 12.94
N ALA A 102 -16.82 -15.34 13.22
CA ALA A 102 -16.23 -15.45 14.57
C ALA A 102 -14.90 -14.68 14.64
N GLY A 103 -14.36 -14.54 15.83
CA GLY A 103 -13.16 -13.76 16.11
C GLY A 103 -13.46 -12.31 16.45
N SER A 104 -12.42 -11.52 16.67
CA SER A 104 -12.53 -10.11 17.01
C SER A 104 -11.57 -9.25 16.20
N ILE A 105 -11.96 -8.01 15.98
CA ILE A 105 -11.14 -6.98 15.32
C ILE A 105 -11.18 -5.73 16.19
N VAL A 106 -10.01 -5.27 16.59
CA VAL A 106 -9.84 -4.02 17.34
C VAL A 106 -9.15 -3.01 16.44
N VAL A 107 -9.74 -1.82 16.31
CA VAL A 107 -9.19 -0.70 15.56
C VAL A 107 -9.06 0.49 16.51
N GLU A 108 -7.86 1.06 16.64
CA GLU A 108 -7.59 2.17 17.55
C GLU A 108 -8.09 1.91 18.99
N GLY A 109 -7.91 0.68 19.46
CA GLY A 109 -8.36 0.25 20.80
C GLY A 109 -9.86 -0.02 20.94
N VAL A 110 -10.65 0.12 19.87
CA VAL A 110 -12.09 -0.16 19.84
C VAL A 110 -12.36 -1.51 19.19
N ASP A 111 -12.95 -2.45 19.93
CA ASP A 111 -13.43 -3.72 19.35
C ASP A 111 -14.64 -3.44 18.45
N ILE A 112 -14.40 -3.46 17.14
CA ILE A 112 -15.42 -3.13 16.14
C ILE A 112 -16.42 -4.26 15.90
N THR A 113 -16.12 -5.47 16.37
CA THR A 113 -17.00 -6.64 16.31
C THR A 113 -17.96 -6.71 17.50
N GLY A 114 -17.73 -5.87 18.52
CA GLY A 114 -18.56 -5.77 19.71
C GLY A 114 -19.94 -5.16 19.46
N LYS A 115 -20.86 -5.37 20.41
CA LYS A 115 -22.21 -4.78 20.35
C LYS A 115 -22.17 -3.29 20.70
N GLY A 116 -22.98 -2.49 19.97
CA GLY A 116 -23.20 -1.07 20.31
C GLY A 116 -22.09 -0.13 19.83
N VAL A 117 -21.18 -0.58 19.00
CA VAL A 117 -20.13 0.25 18.40
C VAL A 117 -20.70 1.14 17.32
N ASP A 118 -20.34 2.42 17.34
CA ASP A 118 -20.60 3.34 16.23
C ASP A 118 -19.61 3.07 15.08
N ILE A 119 -20.03 2.16 14.20
CA ILE A 119 -19.19 1.74 13.06
C ILE A 119 -18.89 2.89 12.08
N ASN A 120 -19.75 3.91 11.99
CA ASN A 120 -19.50 5.04 11.12
C ASN A 120 -18.34 5.89 11.66
N LYS A 121 -18.24 6.02 12.97
CA LYS A 121 -17.11 6.68 13.63
C LYS A 121 -15.81 5.92 13.37
N VAL A 122 -15.81 4.59 13.51
CA VAL A 122 -14.61 3.78 13.20
C VAL A 122 -14.25 3.89 11.73
N ARG A 123 -15.21 3.74 10.82
CA ARG A 123 -14.95 3.88 9.37
C ARG A 123 -14.41 5.24 8.98
N SER A 124 -14.69 6.30 9.74
CA SER A 124 -14.13 7.63 9.46
C SER A 124 -12.64 7.71 9.75
N THR A 125 -12.06 6.78 10.53
CA THR A 125 -10.62 6.69 10.80
C THR A 125 -9.90 5.71 9.86
N LEU A 126 -10.63 5.02 9.00
CA LEU A 126 -10.11 4.07 8.02
C LEU A 126 -10.35 4.59 6.61
N GLY A 127 -9.30 4.75 5.83
CA GLY A 127 -9.40 4.97 4.39
C GLY A 127 -9.46 3.64 3.66
N MET A 128 -10.33 3.48 2.67
CA MET A 128 -10.36 2.29 1.84
C MET A 128 -10.38 2.63 0.37
N VAL A 129 -9.48 1.99 -0.37
CA VAL A 129 -9.33 2.09 -1.82
C VAL A 129 -9.56 0.70 -2.41
N PHE A 130 -10.48 0.61 -3.36
CA PHE A 130 -10.92 -0.65 -3.96
C PHE A 130 -10.25 -0.86 -5.33
N GLN A 131 -10.30 -2.08 -5.82
CA GLN A 131 -9.92 -2.45 -7.19
C GLN A 131 -10.70 -1.63 -8.23
N GLN A 132 -12.02 -1.47 -8.04
CA GLN A 132 -12.82 -0.54 -8.81
C GLN A 132 -12.79 0.83 -8.15
N PHE A 133 -12.68 1.89 -8.93
CA PHE A 133 -12.48 3.27 -8.43
C PHE A 133 -13.66 3.78 -7.59
N ASN A 134 -14.86 3.28 -7.86
CA ASN A 134 -16.10 3.61 -7.14
C ASN A 134 -16.34 5.13 -7.02
N LEU A 135 -15.99 5.87 -8.07
CA LEU A 135 -16.28 7.30 -8.14
C LEU A 135 -17.75 7.54 -8.51
N PHE A 136 -18.31 8.60 -7.98
CA PHE A 136 -19.63 9.07 -8.39
C PHE A 136 -19.53 9.67 -9.79
N PRO A 137 -20.11 9.06 -10.84
CA PRO A 137 -19.87 9.45 -12.23
C PRO A 137 -20.45 10.83 -12.59
N HIS A 138 -21.42 11.31 -11.81
CA HIS A 138 -22.07 12.62 -11.97
C HIS A 138 -21.42 13.73 -11.15
N LEU A 139 -20.31 13.47 -10.46
CA LEU A 139 -19.56 14.42 -9.68
C LEU A 139 -18.14 14.57 -10.26
N SER A 140 -17.62 15.82 -10.27
CA SER A 140 -16.22 16.06 -10.63
C SER A 140 -15.25 15.41 -9.63
N ALA A 141 -13.95 15.31 -9.97
CA ALA A 141 -12.91 14.82 -9.07
C ALA A 141 -12.96 15.53 -7.72
N LYS A 142 -12.96 16.85 -7.69
CA LYS A 142 -13.10 17.66 -6.48
C LYS A 142 -14.34 17.32 -5.68
N LYS A 143 -15.52 17.23 -6.32
CA LYS A 143 -16.76 16.90 -5.62
C LYS A 143 -16.78 15.48 -5.09
N ASN A 144 -16.15 14.51 -5.77
CA ASN A 144 -15.95 13.17 -5.26
C ASN A 144 -15.14 13.15 -3.95
N VAL A 145 -14.13 14.01 -3.85
CA VAL A 145 -13.31 14.13 -2.64
C VAL A 145 -14.03 14.91 -1.52
N MET A 146 -14.87 15.90 -1.86
CA MET A 146 -15.61 16.72 -0.89
C MET A 146 -16.75 15.99 -0.20
N ILE A 147 -17.46 15.09 -0.89
CA ILE A 147 -18.77 14.59 -0.46
C ILE A 147 -18.73 13.89 0.91
N ALA A 148 -17.71 13.06 1.17
CA ALA A 148 -17.57 12.35 2.43
C ALA A 148 -17.23 13.32 3.58
N GLN A 149 -16.38 14.30 3.35
CA GLN A 149 -16.02 15.34 4.31
C GLN A 149 -17.24 16.11 4.80
N GLN A 150 -18.13 16.50 3.87
CA GLN A 150 -19.35 17.26 4.20
C GLN A 150 -20.40 16.38 4.87
N LYS A 151 -20.62 15.15 4.39
CA LYS A 151 -21.67 14.26 4.88
C LYS A 151 -21.33 13.62 6.21
N VAL A 152 -20.08 13.19 6.39
CA VAL A 152 -19.62 12.43 7.56
C VAL A 152 -18.98 13.36 8.59
N LEU A 153 -17.96 14.14 8.19
CA LEU A 153 -17.21 15.00 9.09
C LEU A 153 -17.88 16.36 9.34
N LYS A 154 -18.99 16.66 8.62
CA LYS A 154 -19.75 17.93 8.74
C LYS A 154 -18.89 19.18 8.47
N ARG A 155 -17.79 19.05 7.72
CA ARG A 155 -16.96 20.19 7.32
C ARG A 155 -17.76 21.18 6.46
N SER A 156 -17.42 22.46 6.56
CA SER A 156 -17.99 23.49 5.69
C SER A 156 -17.66 23.21 4.22
N ARG A 157 -18.38 23.84 3.31
CA ARG A 157 -18.11 23.69 1.87
C ARG A 157 -16.72 24.20 1.51
N GLU A 158 -16.35 25.35 2.06
CA GLU A 158 -15.07 26.03 1.81
C GLU A 158 -13.91 25.20 2.34
N GLU A 159 -14.03 24.64 3.53
CA GLU A 159 -13.03 23.76 4.13
C GLU A 159 -12.87 22.46 3.33
N ALA A 160 -14.00 21.81 2.99
CA ALA A 160 -13.98 20.57 2.21
C ALA A 160 -13.40 20.79 0.79
N GLU A 161 -13.64 21.96 0.18
CA GLU A 161 -13.09 22.31 -1.12
C GLU A 161 -11.58 22.55 -1.04
N ARG A 162 -11.11 23.28 -0.05
CA ARG A 162 -9.67 23.51 0.17
C ARG A 162 -8.92 22.19 0.34
N ILE A 163 -9.42 21.31 1.22
CA ILE A 163 -8.80 20.00 1.46
C ILE A 163 -8.86 19.14 0.20
N ALA A 164 -9.98 19.15 -0.54
CA ALA A 164 -10.10 18.37 -1.77
C ALA A 164 -9.07 18.79 -2.83
N VAL A 165 -8.85 20.10 -3.01
CA VAL A 165 -7.83 20.59 -3.94
C VAL A 165 -6.42 20.21 -3.48
N GLU A 166 -6.15 20.31 -2.17
CA GLU A 166 -4.87 19.91 -1.58
C GLU A 166 -4.58 18.41 -1.82
N GLU A 167 -5.54 17.53 -1.48
CA GLU A 167 -5.36 16.08 -1.64
C GLU A 167 -5.28 15.66 -3.11
N LEU A 168 -6.02 16.31 -4.01
CA LEU A 168 -5.86 16.11 -5.44
C LEU A 168 -4.49 16.57 -5.94
N GLY A 169 -3.94 17.62 -5.38
CA GLY A 169 -2.58 18.06 -5.66
C GLY A 169 -1.53 17.03 -5.24
N LYS A 170 -1.64 16.45 -4.04
CA LYS A 170 -0.73 15.40 -3.53
C LYS A 170 -0.68 14.17 -4.44
N VAL A 171 -1.80 13.82 -5.06
CA VAL A 171 -1.86 12.70 -6.01
C VAL A 171 -1.58 13.11 -7.47
N GLY A 172 -1.07 14.32 -7.71
CA GLY A 172 -0.68 14.83 -9.03
C GLY A 172 -1.85 15.13 -9.96
N LEU A 173 -2.99 15.61 -9.42
CA LEU A 173 -4.20 15.95 -10.17
C LEU A 173 -4.67 17.39 -9.93
N ALA A 174 -3.76 18.32 -9.62
CA ALA A 174 -4.08 19.72 -9.38
C ALA A 174 -4.77 20.41 -10.58
N ASP A 175 -4.41 20.02 -11.79
CA ASP A 175 -4.97 20.53 -13.06
C ASP A 175 -6.27 19.82 -13.50
N ARG A 176 -6.73 18.79 -12.75
CA ARG A 176 -7.87 17.93 -13.09
C ARG A 176 -9.02 18.01 -12.09
N VAL A 177 -9.01 18.97 -11.16
CA VAL A 177 -9.97 19.07 -10.04
C VAL A 177 -11.43 19.13 -10.48
N ASP A 178 -11.72 19.75 -11.60
CA ASP A 178 -13.08 19.92 -12.13
C ASP A 178 -13.46 18.87 -13.20
N PHE A 179 -12.56 17.94 -13.53
CA PHE A 179 -12.84 16.88 -14.52
C PHE A 179 -13.82 15.86 -13.94
N MET A 180 -14.71 15.37 -14.82
CA MET A 180 -15.61 14.27 -14.53
C MET A 180 -14.86 12.93 -14.65
N PRO A 181 -15.30 11.87 -13.94
CA PRO A 181 -14.66 10.55 -14.06
C PRO A 181 -14.50 10.06 -15.50
N SER A 182 -15.46 10.33 -16.39
CA SER A 182 -15.42 9.95 -17.79
C SER A 182 -14.31 10.66 -18.61
N GLN A 183 -13.74 11.72 -18.07
CA GLN A 183 -12.65 12.51 -18.69
C GLN A 183 -11.27 12.13 -18.15
N LEU A 184 -11.22 11.20 -17.19
CA LEU A 184 -10.02 10.76 -16.50
C LEU A 184 -9.64 9.35 -16.94
N SER A 185 -8.33 9.09 -17.08
CA SER A 185 -7.83 7.72 -17.27
C SER A 185 -8.10 6.86 -16.03
N GLY A 186 -8.02 5.52 -16.16
CA GLY A 186 -8.19 4.61 -15.01
C GLY A 186 -7.25 4.93 -13.85
N GLY A 187 -5.97 5.18 -14.14
CA GLY A 187 -4.98 5.57 -13.12
C GLY A 187 -5.30 6.93 -12.48
N GLN A 188 -5.81 7.89 -13.24
CA GLN A 188 -6.28 9.17 -12.68
C GLN A 188 -7.51 8.98 -11.79
N GLN A 189 -8.48 8.15 -12.20
CA GLN A 189 -9.65 7.83 -11.39
C GLN A 189 -9.24 7.15 -10.07
N GLN A 190 -8.27 6.24 -10.10
CA GLN A 190 -7.76 5.59 -8.91
C GLN A 190 -7.06 6.59 -7.98
N ARG A 191 -6.28 7.52 -8.53
CA ARG A 191 -5.68 8.59 -7.73
C ARG A 191 -6.72 9.53 -7.11
N VAL A 192 -7.84 9.80 -7.79
CA VAL A 192 -9.00 10.51 -7.16
C VAL A 192 -9.59 9.68 -6.03
N ALA A 193 -9.71 8.35 -6.16
CA ALA A 193 -10.21 7.48 -5.09
C ALA A 193 -9.26 7.49 -3.87
N ILE A 194 -7.95 7.53 -4.08
CA ILE A 194 -6.95 7.69 -3.01
C ILE A 194 -7.12 9.07 -2.34
N ALA A 195 -7.16 10.16 -3.10
CA ALA A 195 -7.37 11.51 -2.56
C ALA A 195 -8.67 11.63 -1.76
N ARG A 196 -9.74 10.97 -2.23
CA ARG A 196 -11.02 10.90 -1.49
C ARG A 196 -10.89 10.21 -0.14
N ALA A 197 -10.11 9.14 -0.06
CA ALA A 197 -9.84 8.45 1.20
C ALA A 197 -8.96 9.31 2.13
N LEU A 198 -7.89 9.92 1.63
CA LEU A 198 -6.97 10.78 2.39
C LEU A 198 -7.66 12.02 2.96
N ALA A 199 -8.60 12.60 2.23
CA ALA A 199 -9.35 13.78 2.67
C ALA A 199 -10.19 13.54 3.95
N MET A 200 -10.43 12.30 4.33
CA MET A 200 -11.06 11.94 5.61
C MET A 200 -10.08 11.98 6.79
N ASN A 201 -8.77 12.20 6.53
CA ASN A 201 -7.69 12.14 7.49
C ASN A 201 -7.64 10.78 8.24
N PRO A 202 -7.51 9.66 7.51
CA PRO A 202 -7.54 8.33 8.11
C PRO A 202 -6.26 8.03 8.88
N HIS A 203 -6.37 7.17 9.90
CA HIS A 203 -5.22 6.65 10.63
C HIS A 203 -4.62 5.40 9.97
N VAL A 204 -5.42 4.68 9.20
CA VAL A 204 -5.01 3.49 8.46
C VAL A 204 -5.62 3.52 7.07
N MET A 205 -4.81 3.25 6.05
CA MET A 205 -5.25 3.08 4.68
C MET A 205 -5.30 1.59 4.30
N LEU A 206 -6.41 1.17 3.75
CA LEU A 206 -6.68 -0.18 3.26
C LEU A 206 -6.73 -0.15 1.74
N PHE A 207 -5.86 -0.92 1.07
CA PHE A 207 -5.82 -1.03 -0.39
C PHE A 207 -6.20 -2.45 -0.82
N ASP A 208 -7.34 -2.60 -1.49
CA ASP A 208 -7.85 -3.88 -2.01
C ASP A 208 -7.58 -3.97 -3.51
N GLU A 209 -6.40 -4.50 -3.89
CA GLU A 209 -5.97 -4.67 -5.28
C GLU A 209 -6.11 -3.39 -6.13
N ALA A 210 -5.65 -2.27 -5.61
CA ALA A 210 -5.87 -0.94 -6.18
C ALA A 210 -5.29 -0.72 -7.59
N THR A 211 -4.46 -1.63 -8.11
CA THR A 211 -3.84 -1.56 -9.44
C THR A 211 -4.39 -2.60 -10.42
N SER A 212 -5.12 -3.63 -9.96
CA SER A 212 -5.50 -4.79 -10.78
C SER A 212 -6.46 -4.49 -11.93
N ALA A 213 -7.16 -3.33 -11.89
CA ALA A 213 -8.07 -2.89 -12.95
C ALA A 213 -7.42 -1.87 -13.91
N LEU A 214 -6.09 -1.69 -13.83
CA LEU A 214 -5.36 -0.68 -14.59
C LEU A 214 -4.48 -1.32 -15.67
N ASP A 215 -4.29 -0.58 -16.77
CA ASP A 215 -3.26 -0.91 -17.75
C ASP A 215 -1.87 -0.76 -17.11
N PRO A 216 -0.88 -1.60 -17.48
CA PRO A 216 0.46 -1.60 -16.86
C PRO A 216 1.17 -0.23 -16.87
N GLU A 217 0.93 0.60 -17.87
CA GLU A 217 1.51 1.94 -17.95
C GLU A 217 0.97 2.88 -16.84
N LEU A 218 -0.29 2.68 -16.42
CA LEU A 218 -0.96 3.50 -15.40
C LEU A 218 -0.70 3.02 -13.98
N VAL A 219 -0.27 1.77 -13.81
CA VAL A 219 0.06 1.16 -12.50
C VAL A 219 1.16 1.96 -11.80
N ARG A 220 2.20 2.38 -12.55
CA ARG A 220 3.36 3.09 -11.99
C ARG A 220 2.99 4.35 -11.23
N ASP A 221 2.07 5.13 -11.77
CA ASP A 221 1.64 6.39 -11.15
C ASP A 221 0.93 6.16 -9.82
N VAL A 222 0.04 5.14 -9.77
CA VAL A 222 -0.70 4.79 -8.55
C VAL A 222 0.24 4.25 -7.48
N LEU A 223 1.16 3.35 -7.87
CA LEU A 223 2.19 2.83 -6.95
C LEU A 223 3.13 3.94 -6.47
N GLY A 224 3.41 4.95 -7.31
CA GLY A 224 4.16 6.14 -6.92
C GLY A 224 3.50 6.86 -5.74
N VAL A 225 2.22 7.17 -5.84
CA VAL A 225 1.45 7.79 -4.74
C VAL A 225 1.47 6.91 -3.48
N MET A 226 1.31 5.59 -3.61
CA MET A 226 1.35 4.69 -2.45
C MET A 226 2.74 4.64 -1.79
N ARG A 227 3.83 4.74 -2.58
CA ARG A 227 5.21 4.86 -2.04
C ARG A 227 5.40 6.15 -1.25
N ASP A 228 4.85 7.25 -1.74
CA ASP A 228 4.98 8.55 -1.07
C ASP A 228 4.22 8.53 0.26
N LEU A 229 3.01 7.97 0.31
CA LEU A 229 2.27 7.77 1.56
C LEU A 229 3.02 6.90 2.58
N ALA A 230 3.69 5.84 2.12
CA ALA A 230 4.54 5.01 2.99
C ALA A 230 5.71 5.81 3.58
N ARG A 231 6.38 6.64 2.76
CA ARG A 231 7.48 7.52 3.20
C ARG A 231 7.02 8.57 4.20
N GLU A 232 5.79 9.06 4.08
CA GLU A 232 5.15 9.97 5.02
C GLU A 232 4.74 9.30 6.33
N GLY A 233 4.91 7.98 6.46
CA GLY A 233 4.60 7.22 7.67
C GLY A 233 3.13 6.82 7.80
N MET A 234 2.37 6.79 6.70
CA MET A 234 1.00 6.29 6.69
C MET A 234 0.95 4.80 7.04
N THR A 235 0.12 4.43 8.00
CA THR A 235 -0.17 3.01 8.29
C THR A 235 -0.98 2.41 7.16
N MET A 236 -0.55 1.31 6.58
CA MET A 236 -1.21 0.71 5.42
C MET A 236 -1.33 -0.80 5.52
N ILE A 237 -2.48 -1.33 5.09
CA ILE A 237 -2.65 -2.75 4.76
C ILE A 237 -2.95 -2.82 3.26
N VAL A 238 -2.07 -3.46 2.50
CA VAL A 238 -2.12 -3.46 1.03
C VAL A 238 -2.24 -4.88 0.51
N VAL A 239 -3.37 -5.21 -0.09
CA VAL A 239 -3.54 -6.42 -0.91
C VAL A 239 -3.12 -6.09 -2.32
N THR A 240 -2.12 -6.77 -2.85
CA THR A 240 -1.58 -6.51 -4.18
C THR A 240 -0.93 -7.73 -4.82
N HIS A 241 -0.73 -7.70 -6.12
CA HIS A 241 0.09 -8.63 -6.90
C HIS A 241 1.40 -7.99 -7.38
N GLU A 242 1.67 -6.75 -7.01
CA GLU A 242 2.86 -5.99 -7.39
C GLU A 242 4.04 -6.34 -6.49
N MET A 243 4.81 -7.39 -6.85
CA MET A 243 5.89 -7.93 -6.02
C MET A 243 7.02 -6.93 -5.78
N GLN A 244 7.37 -6.16 -6.83
CA GLN A 244 8.42 -5.15 -6.68
C GLN A 244 8.00 -4.03 -5.73
N PHE A 245 6.75 -3.61 -5.77
CA PHE A 245 6.21 -2.66 -4.80
C PHE A 245 6.27 -3.21 -3.37
N ALA A 246 5.88 -4.49 -3.18
CA ALA A 246 5.96 -5.14 -1.87
C ALA A 246 7.40 -5.18 -1.34
N ARG A 247 8.39 -5.49 -2.20
CA ARG A 247 9.81 -5.47 -1.83
C ARG A 247 10.31 -4.09 -1.42
N ASP A 248 9.89 -3.05 -2.16
CA ASP A 248 10.39 -1.68 -1.99
C ASP A 248 9.81 -0.98 -0.76
N VAL A 249 8.59 -1.34 -0.34
CA VAL A 249 7.77 -0.49 0.54
C VAL A 249 7.29 -1.19 1.80
N ALA A 250 7.12 -2.53 1.77
CA ALA A 250 6.60 -3.24 2.92
C ALA A 250 7.59 -3.26 4.09
N ASP A 251 7.10 -2.96 5.28
CA ASP A 251 7.79 -3.31 6.52
C ASP A 251 7.63 -4.81 6.81
N ARG A 252 6.46 -5.37 6.47
CA ARG A 252 6.14 -6.78 6.64
C ARG A 252 5.28 -7.29 5.49
N VAL A 253 5.57 -8.50 5.06
CA VAL A 253 4.82 -9.26 4.06
C VAL A 253 4.10 -10.40 4.75
N VAL A 254 2.82 -10.59 4.43
CA VAL A 254 1.95 -11.65 4.91
C VAL A 254 1.52 -12.48 3.71
N PHE A 255 1.85 -13.75 3.69
CA PHE A 255 1.41 -14.67 2.66
C PHE A 255 0.20 -15.48 3.14
N MET A 256 -0.93 -15.36 2.43
CA MET A 256 -2.17 -16.06 2.72
C MET A 256 -2.47 -17.11 1.66
N ASP A 257 -2.84 -18.31 2.11
CA ASP A 257 -3.40 -19.36 1.25
C ASP A 257 -4.47 -20.15 2.01
N GLY A 258 -5.51 -20.60 1.29
CA GLY A 258 -6.58 -21.42 1.84
C GLY A 258 -7.29 -20.83 3.07
N GLY A 259 -7.31 -19.49 3.21
CA GLY A 259 -8.00 -18.80 4.30
C GLY A 259 -7.18 -18.66 5.59
N VAL A 260 -5.89 -18.96 5.57
CA VAL A 260 -4.97 -18.83 6.71
C VAL A 260 -3.74 -17.99 6.33
N ILE A 261 -3.06 -17.43 7.33
CA ILE A 261 -1.71 -16.88 7.15
C ILE A 261 -0.74 -18.05 7.20
N VAL A 262 -0.07 -18.31 6.08
CA VAL A 262 0.90 -19.42 5.92
C VAL A 262 2.28 -18.98 6.37
N GLU A 263 2.66 -17.74 6.05
CA GLU A 263 3.97 -17.19 6.37
C GLU A 263 3.89 -15.68 6.49
N GLN A 264 4.70 -15.10 7.38
CA GLN A 264 4.87 -13.66 7.47
C GLN A 264 6.29 -13.31 7.91
N GLY A 265 6.80 -12.18 7.45
CA GLY A 265 8.16 -11.73 7.77
C GLY A 265 8.51 -10.44 7.06
N THR A 266 9.78 -10.04 7.12
CA THR A 266 10.29 -8.94 6.30
C THR A 266 10.24 -9.32 4.82
N PRO A 267 10.24 -8.35 3.89
CA PRO A 267 10.35 -8.65 2.46
C PRO A 267 11.49 -9.62 2.13
N GLU A 268 12.69 -9.43 2.70
CA GLU A 268 13.83 -10.31 2.52
C GLU A 268 13.54 -11.76 2.98
N GLN A 269 12.90 -11.91 4.16
CA GLN A 269 12.56 -13.23 4.69
C GLN A 269 11.57 -13.99 3.79
N VAL A 270 10.51 -13.29 3.35
CA VAL A 270 9.43 -13.95 2.59
C VAL A 270 9.80 -14.15 1.13
N PHE A 271 10.50 -13.20 0.48
CA PHE A 271 10.80 -13.28 -0.94
C PHE A 271 12.11 -14.02 -1.25
N ASP A 272 13.13 -13.86 -0.41
CA ASP A 272 14.46 -14.39 -0.69
C ASP A 272 14.78 -15.67 0.10
N HIS A 273 14.14 -15.81 1.29
CA HIS A 273 14.34 -16.95 2.19
C HIS A 273 13.03 -17.56 2.70
N PRO A 274 12.03 -17.84 1.81
CA PRO A 274 10.75 -18.40 2.24
C PRO A 274 10.93 -19.76 2.94
N GLN A 275 10.23 -19.94 4.06
CA GLN A 275 10.30 -21.16 4.85
C GLN A 275 9.21 -22.16 4.42
N SER A 276 8.02 -21.66 4.06
CA SER A 276 6.92 -22.51 3.62
C SER A 276 7.08 -22.96 2.18
N GLU A 277 6.89 -24.26 1.91
CA GLU A 277 6.87 -24.78 0.54
C GLU A 277 5.76 -24.11 -0.30
N ARG A 278 4.62 -23.79 0.30
CA ARG A 278 3.52 -23.08 -0.39
C ARG A 278 3.93 -21.66 -0.81
N THR A 279 4.72 -20.98 0.01
CA THR A 279 5.27 -19.66 -0.35
C THR A 279 6.26 -19.78 -1.49
N LYS A 280 7.16 -20.78 -1.45
CA LYS A 280 8.14 -21.06 -2.53
C LYS A 280 7.45 -21.36 -3.85
N ASP A 281 6.45 -22.25 -3.84
CA ASP A 281 5.67 -22.60 -5.03
C ASP A 281 4.99 -21.35 -5.63
N PHE A 282 4.36 -20.53 -4.79
CA PHE A 282 3.69 -19.31 -5.24
C PHE A 282 4.66 -18.33 -5.88
N LEU A 283 5.79 -18.07 -5.24
CA LEU A 283 6.81 -17.15 -5.75
C LEU A 283 7.47 -17.68 -7.03
N GLY A 284 7.70 -18.98 -7.15
CA GLY A 284 8.27 -19.60 -8.33
C GLY A 284 7.37 -19.55 -9.59
N HIS A 285 6.05 -19.34 -9.43
CA HIS A 285 5.13 -19.16 -10.55
C HIS A 285 5.00 -17.69 -11.04
N ILE A 286 5.55 -16.74 -10.30
CA ILE A 286 5.42 -15.30 -10.57
C ILE A 286 6.75 -14.69 -11.04
N SER A 287 7.86 -15.43 -10.84
CA SER A 287 9.23 -15.00 -11.19
C SER A 287 9.52 -15.08 -12.69
#